data_4a1dab8bdd99726f84f79ce1a7afb35e
#
_entry.id   4a1dab8bdd99726f84f79ce1a7afb35e
#
_cell.length_a   1.000
_cell.length_b   1.000
_cell.length_c   1.000
_cell.angle_alpha   90.00
_cell.angle_beta   90.00
_cell.angle_gamma   90.00
#
_symmetry.space_group_name_H-M   'P 1'
#
loop_
_entity.id
_entity.type
_entity.pdbx_description
1 polymer ?
#
loop_
_entity_poly.entity_id
_entity_poly.type
_entity_poly.pdbx_seq_one_letter_code
_entity_poly.pdbx_strand_id
1 'polypeptide(L)'
;AAEGRQLVREGVPFEVRGVNYIRPTGSPASCPELNFGADARCPWDIALIDADMERLRNLGVNTIRVFLNYYVFGGARAASAAYDLTTPLEHLDALIASANARGIYVLPVLLAKYPQDQFHEAGLERALDLHVRPVVSHLAGRPGLLGWDLFNEPDIGSPIDERCWDWDNGDFPLCAELAAERIAFLTRLHYEVKWYDQGRMTTIGMGFAKSYFRPAAVPSPLAALVDFYSFHYYDNDPYDSGRYAQHWYYGQGLPSDLRRSIEELHALGRNKPIVVTELGFPTGEGALRDEAQLRADLRTSWALAREVGAAGVVLWPFQETPEAVVGDLFTAP
;
A
#
# COMPACT_ATOMS: atom_id res chain seq x y z
N ALA A 1 9.74 13.42 6.54
CA ALA A 1 10.47 13.70 5.30
C ALA A 1 11.29 12.49 4.87
N ALA A 2 11.73 12.48 3.60
CA ALA A 2 12.72 11.54 3.08
C ALA A 2 14.07 12.24 3.01
N GLU A 3 15.09 11.68 3.66
CA GLU A 3 16.46 12.21 3.67
C GLU A 3 17.44 11.07 3.35
N GLY A 4 17.97 11.08 2.14
CA GLY A 4 18.74 9.96 1.65
C GLY A 4 17.90 8.68 1.64
N ARG A 5 18.43 7.59 2.18
CA ARG A 5 17.75 6.29 2.28
C ARG A 5 16.84 6.16 3.51
N GLN A 6 16.67 7.21 4.28
CA GLN A 6 15.92 7.18 5.54
C GLN A 6 14.65 8.03 5.45
N LEU A 7 13.61 7.57 6.10
CA LEU A 7 12.55 8.45 6.52
C LEU A 7 12.99 9.15 7.80
N VAL A 8 12.68 10.43 7.92
CA VAL A 8 13.00 11.21 9.12
C VAL A 8 11.77 11.94 9.65
N ARG A 9 11.72 12.07 10.97
CA ARG A 9 10.74 12.86 11.69
C ARG A 9 11.49 13.83 12.60
N GLU A 10 11.30 15.12 12.36
CA GLU A 10 11.96 16.16 13.18
C GLU A 10 13.48 15.98 13.26
N GLY A 11 14.09 15.55 12.13
CA GLY A 11 15.53 15.28 12.05
C GLY A 11 16.00 13.94 12.66
N VAL A 12 15.07 13.10 13.15
CA VAL A 12 15.39 11.79 13.72
C VAL A 12 14.98 10.69 12.74
N PRO A 13 15.80 9.64 12.52
CA PRO A 13 15.40 8.51 11.71
C PRO A 13 14.07 7.89 12.19
N PHE A 14 13.19 7.65 11.25
CA PHE A 14 11.88 7.06 11.48
C PHE A 14 11.78 5.73 10.73
N GLU A 15 11.83 4.63 11.47
CA GLU A 15 11.64 3.29 10.93
C GLU A 15 10.15 2.94 10.92
N VAL A 16 9.60 2.59 9.76
CA VAL A 16 8.18 2.20 9.64
C VAL A 16 7.99 0.80 10.21
N ARG A 17 7.17 0.71 11.24
CA ARG A 17 6.64 -0.52 11.84
C ARG A 17 5.15 -0.50 11.67
N GLY A 18 4.70 -1.00 10.54
CA GLY A 18 3.32 -0.78 10.09
C GLY A 18 2.48 -2.04 9.97
N VAL A 19 1.19 -1.80 9.88
CA VAL A 19 0.19 -2.80 9.49
C VAL A 19 -0.78 -2.22 8.47
N ASN A 20 -1.24 -3.05 7.54
CA ASN A 20 -2.37 -2.70 6.70
C ASN A 20 -3.65 -2.86 7.52
N TYR A 21 -4.35 -1.76 7.75
CA TYR A 21 -5.56 -1.69 8.55
C TYR A 21 -6.78 -1.72 7.62
N ILE A 22 -7.31 -2.92 7.39
CA ILE A 22 -8.38 -3.13 6.42
C ILE A 22 -9.75 -2.82 7.02
N ARG A 23 -9.96 -3.16 8.30
CA ARG A 23 -11.21 -2.97 9.03
C ARG A 23 -10.97 -3.04 10.54
N PRO A 24 -11.89 -2.52 11.38
CA PRO A 24 -11.79 -2.69 12.82
C PRO A 24 -11.93 -4.16 13.23
N THR A 25 -11.16 -4.55 14.25
CA THR A 25 -11.32 -5.85 14.89
C THR A 25 -12.71 -5.93 15.55
N GLY A 26 -13.39 -7.04 15.34
CA GLY A 26 -14.78 -7.20 15.81
C GLY A 26 -15.85 -6.68 14.86
N SER A 27 -15.46 -6.16 13.70
CA SER A 27 -16.43 -5.85 12.64
C SER A 27 -17.22 -7.08 12.21
N PRO A 28 -18.48 -6.90 11.77
CA PRO A 28 -19.30 -8.02 11.28
C PRO A 28 -18.58 -8.80 10.17
N ALA A 29 -18.78 -10.10 10.11
CA ALA A 29 -18.20 -10.94 9.05
C ALA A 29 -18.61 -10.52 7.63
N SER A 30 -19.75 -9.83 7.51
CA SER A 30 -20.22 -9.24 6.24
C SER A 30 -19.44 -7.98 5.82
N CYS A 31 -18.60 -7.43 6.71
CA CYS A 31 -17.77 -6.27 6.41
C CYS A 31 -16.41 -6.75 5.88
N PRO A 32 -16.15 -6.69 4.58
CA PRO A 32 -14.88 -7.15 4.03
C PRO A 32 -13.75 -6.15 4.29
N GLU A 33 -14.08 -4.86 4.40
CA GLU A 33 -13.10 -3.78 4.50
C GLU A 33 -13.68 -2.48 5.04
N LEU A 34 -12.80 -1.62 5.55
CA LEU A 34 -13.16 -0.28 5.98
C LEU A 34 -13.52 0.58 4.77
N ASN A 35 -14.75 1.09 4.74
CA ASN A 35 -15.21 2.00 3.70
C ASN A 35 -15.87 3.26 4.29
N PHE A 36 -15.47 3.59 5.48
CA PHE A 36 -15.81 4.84 6.19
C PHE A 36 -17.31 5.07 6.35
N GLY A 37 -18.06 3.99 6.55
CA GLY A 37 -19.51 4.03 6.73
C GLY A 37 -20.32 4.19 5.45
N ALA A 38 -19.68 4.16 4.29
CA ALA A 38 -20.35 4.24 3.00
C ALA A 38 -21.13 2.97 2.63
N ASP A 39 -20.86 1.86 3.28
CA ASP A 39 -21.56 0.59 3.06
C ASP A 39 -22.25 0.15 4.37
N ALA A 40 -23.54 -0.07 4.31
CA ALA A 40 -24.33 -0.50 5.48
C ALA A 40 -23.88 -1.84 6.08
N ARG A 41 -23.19 -2.67 5.31
CA ARG A 41 -22.56 -3.92 5.82
C ARG A 41 -21.38 -3.64 6.74
N CYS A 42 -20.77 -2.46 6.61
CA CYS A 42 -19.62 -2.00 7.36
C CYS A 42 -19.95 -0.71 8.10
N PRO A 43 -20.79 -0.77 9.15
CA PRO A 43 -21.14 0.40 9.91
C PRO A 43 -19.89 1.02 10.54
N TRP A 44 -19.88 2.35 10.58
CA TRP A 44 -18.80 3.07 11.23
C TRP A 44 -18.88 2.90 12.75
N ASP A 45 -17.79 2.50 13.37
CA ASP A 45 -17.68 2.37 14.82
C ASP A 45 -16.30 2.86 15.28
N ILE A 46 -16.26 4.10 15.74
CA ILE A 46 -15.02 4.73 16.23
C ILE A 46 -14.50 4.06 17.51
N ALA A 47 -15.36 3.46 18.32
CA ALA A 47 -14.91 2.80 19.55
C ALA A 47 -14.09 1.54 19.26
N LEU A 48 -14.47 0.78 18.25
CA LEU A 48 -13.65 -0.35 17.78
C LEU A 48 -12.30 0.13 17.21
N ILE A 49 -12.32 1.21 16.44
CA ILE A 49 -11.09 1.80 15.88
C ILE A 49 -10.17 2.29 17.00
N ASP A 50 -10.71 2.99 18.00
CA ASP A 50 -9.95 3.47 19.16
C ASP A 50 -9.31 2.30 19.93
N ALA A 51 -10.04 1.21 20.11
CA ALA A 51 -9.54 0.02 20.77
C ALA A 51 -8.39 -0.63 19.96
N ASP A 52 -8.53 -0.69 18.64
CA ASP A 52 -7.47 -1.22 17.75
C ASP A 52 -6.24 -0.31 17.76
N MET A 53 -6.39 1.00 17.69
CA MET A 53 -5.26 1.93 17.75
C MET A 53 -4.48 1.79 19.06
N GLU A 54 -5.19 1.56 20.18
CA GLU A 54 -4.55 1.30 21.47
C GLU A 54 -3.78 -0.02 21.47
N ARG A 55 -4.35 -1.09 20.92
CA ARG A 55 -3.66 -2.38 20.74
C ARG A 55 -2.42 -2.24 19.88
N LEU A 56 -2.55 -1.59 18.72
CA LEU A 56 -1.44 -1.37 17.78
C LEU A 56 -0.29 -0.60 18.41
N ARG A 57 -0.60 0.46 19.18
CA ARG A 57 0.41 1.18 19.97
C ARG A 57 1.17 0.26 20.92
N ASN A 58 0.44 -0.58 21.66
CA ASN A 58 1.04 -1.51 22.63
C ASN A 58 1.88 -2.61 21.95
N LEU A 59 1.59 -2.94 20.69
CA LEU A 59 2.37 -3.86 19.86
C LEU A 59 3.57 -3.20 19.17
N GLY A 60 3.84 -1.91 19.43
CA GLY A 60 4.97 -1.18 18.85
C GLY A 60 4.74 -0.67 17.44
N VAL A 61 3.52 -0.76 16.93
CA VAL A 61 3.15 -0.21 15.60
C VAL A 61 3.16 1.32 15.66
N ASN A 62 3.75 1.93 14.65
CA ASN A 62 3.80 3.39 14.51
C ASN A 62 3.18 3.90 13.20
N THR A 63 2.71 3.01 12.35
CA THR A 63 2.12 3.36 11.05
C THR A 63 0.99 2.40 10.70
N ILE A 64 -0.13 2.94 10.23
CA ILE A 64 -1.17 2.17 9.57
C ILE A 64 -1.30 2.60 8.12
N ARG A 65 -1.46 1.62 7.21
CA ARG A 65 -1.81 1.87 5.81
C ARG A 65 -3.28 1.55 5.62
N VAL A 66 -4.05 2.52 5.08
CA VAL A 66 -5.50 2.43 4.91
C VAL A 66 -5.91 2.71 3.48
N PHE A 67 -6.96 2.02 3.01
CA PHE A 67 -7.38 2.05 1.61
C PHE A 67 -8.59 2.95 1.42
N LEU A 68 -8.43 3.98 0.58
CA LEU A 68 -9.54 4.83 0.15
C LEU A 68 -10.10 4.26 -1.15
N ASN A 69 -10.85 3.16 -1.03
CA ASN A 69 -11.34 2.42 -2.18
C ASN A 69 -12.18 3.31 -3.11
N TYR A 70 -11.78 3.39 -4.37
CA TYR A 70 -12.47 4.17 -5.37
C TYR A 70 -13.94 3.73 -5.50
N TYR A 71 -14.86 4.64 -5.63
CA TYR A 71 -16.31 4.48 -5.58
C TYR A 71 -16.89 3.98 -4.24
N VAL A 72 -16.12 3.31 -3.41
CA VAL A 72 -16.62 2.76 -2.14
C VAL A 72 -16.44 3.77 -1.02
N PHE A 73 -15.32 4.49 -1.02
CA PHE A 73 -15.01 5.51 -0.01
C PHE A 73 -16.08 6.63 0.03
N GLY A 74 -16.54 7.09 -1.11
CA GLY A 74 -17.58 8.12 -1.19
C GLY A 74 -19.02 7.58 -1.22
N GLY A 75 -19.23 6.28 -1.09
CA GLY A 75 -20.56 5.68 -1.15
C GLY A 75 -21.17 5.56 -2.54
N ALA A 76 -20.50 6.03 -3.58
CA ALA A 76 -20.97 5.98 -4.95
C ALA A 76 -20.29 4.84 -5.71
N ARG A 77 -20.98 3.75 -5.90
CA ARG A 77 -20.50 2.62 -6.74
C ARG A 77 -20.47 2.92 -8.23
N ALA A 78 -21.13 3.93 -8.64
CA ALA A 78 -21.15 4.34 -10.01
C ALA A 78 -20.90 5.83 -10.03
N ALA A 79 -20.41 6.17 -10.92
CA ALA A 79 -20.43 7.25 -11.74
C ALA A 79 -21.60 8.24 -11.61
N SER A 80 -22.24 8.35 -10.50
CA SER A 80 -23.30 9.33 -10.34
C SER A 80 -22.72 10.70 -9.97
N ALA A 81 -23.41 11.75 -10.39
CA ALA A 81 -23.13 13.13 -9.97
C ALA A 81 -23.33 13.37 -8.46
N ALA A 82 -23.67 12.34 -7.71
CA ALA A 82 -23.96 12.36 -6.28
C ALA A 82 -22.88 11.68 -5.44
N TYR A 83 -21.64 11.69 -5.89
CA TYR A 83 -20.51 11.21 -5.10
C TYR A 83 -20.28 12.16 -3.91
N ASP A 84 -20.80 11.80 -2.74
CA ASP A 84 -20.72 12.61 -1.53
C ASP A 84 -19.64 12.04 -0.61
N LEU A 85 -18.58 12.80 -0.42
CA LEU A 85 -17.46 12.48 0.46
C LEU A 85 -17.60 13.04 1.88
N THR A 86 -18.64 13.79 2.20
CA THR A 86 -18.76 14.50 3.49
C THR A 86 -18.60 13.55 4.67
N THR A 87 -19.48 12.57 4.79
CA THR A 87 -19.42 11.59 5.90
C THR A 87 -18.15 10.72 5.87
N PRO A 88 -17.72 10.15 4.73
CA PRO A 88 -16.46 9.41 4.67
C PRO A 88 -15.24 10.24 5.07
N LEU A 89 -15.17 11.52 4.73
CA LEU A 89 -14.06 12.40 5.13
C LEU A 89 -14.10 12.70 6.64
N GLU A 90 -15.26 12.94 7.23
CA GLU A 90 -15.40 13.09 8.68
C GLU A 90 -14.94 11.82 9.41
N HIS A 91 -15.28 10.66 8.91
CA HIS A 91 -14.85 9.38 9.45
C HIS A 91 -13.33 9.15 9.28
N LEU A 92 -12.77 9.50 8.14
CA LEU A 92 -11.32 9.46 7.90
C LEU A 92 -10.60 10.42 8.88
N ASP A 93 -11.14 11.60 9.11
CA ASP A 93 -10.64 12.55 10.09
C ASP A 93 -10.61 11.96 11.50
N ALA A 94 -11.67 11.28 11.90
CA ALA A 94 -11.76 10.62 13.20
C ALA A 94 -10.73 9.48 13.33
N LEU A 95 -10.53 8.66 12.29
CA LEU A 95 -9.51 7.62 12.27
C LEU A 95 -8.10 8.21 12.39
N ILE A 96 -7.79 9.25 11.62
CA ILE A 96 -6.49 9.93 11.68
C ILE A 96 -6.26 10.52 13.08
N ALA A 97 -7.25 11.14 13.67
CA ALA A 97 -7.17 11.68 15.02
C ALA A 97 -6.93 10.60 16.08
N SER A 98 -7.65 9.47 15.98
CA SER A 98 -7.48 8.30 16.86
C SER A 98 -6.06 7.71 16.77
N ALA A 99 -5.56 7.52 15.57
CA ALA A 99 -4.19 7.03 15.32
C ALA A 99 -3.15 7.99 15.89
N ASN A 100 -3.27 9.28 15.57
CA ASN A 100 -2.29 10.29 15.96
C ASN A 100 -2.22 10.51 17.47
N ALA A 101 -3.36 10.44 18.18
CA ALA A 101 -3.40 10.51 19.64
C ALA A 101 -2.53 9.42 20.31
N ARG A 102 -2.21 8.38 19.57
CA ARG A 102 -1.38 7.24 20.00
C ARG A 102 -0.01 7.17 19.35
N GLY A 103 0.37 8.24 18.62
CA GLY A 103 1.67 8.31 17.93
C GLY A 103 1.76 7.46 16.67
N ILE A 104 0.63 7.02 16.14
CA ILE A 104 0.54 6.22 14.91
C ILE A 104 0.28 7.15 13.71
N TYR A 105 1.10 7.04 12.67
CA TYR A 105 0.93 7.74 11.40
C TYR A 105 0.01 6.97 10.47
N VAL A 106 -0.70 7.70 9.62
CA VAL A 106 -1.56 7.11 8.60
C VAL A 106 -0.91 7.30 7.23
N LEU A 107 -0.81 6.22 6.46
CA LEU A 107 -0.45 6.21 5.04
C LEU A 107 -1.70 5.86 4.24
N PRO A 108 -2.47 6.84 3.77
CA PRO A 108 -3.66 6.57 2.95
C PRO A 108 -3.25 6.16 1.54
N VAL A 109 -3.84 5.08 1.05
CA VAL A 109 -3.81 4.67 -0.35
C VAL A 109 -4.93 5.40 -1.07
N LEU A 110 -4.56 6.36 -1.92
CA LEU A 110 -5.50 7.30 -2.51
C LEU A 110 -6.45 6.63 -3.52
N LEU A 111 -5.91 5.75 -4.38
CA LEU A 111 -6.71 4.97 -5.32
C LEU A 111 -6.46 3.47 -5.10
N ALA A 112 -7.41 2.82 -4.45
CA ALA A 112 -7.50 1.38 -4.36
C ALA A 112 -8.79 0.89 -5.04
N LYS A 113 -8.81 -0.35 -5.52
CA LYS A 113 -9.94 -0.93 -6.26
C LYS A 113 -10.42 -0.06 -7.43
N TYR A 114 -9.46 0.56 -8.09
CA TYR A 114 -9.72 1.36 -9.28
C TYR A 114 -10.07 0.44 -10.46
N PRO A 115 -11.12 0.75 -11.23
CA PRO A 115 -11.53 -0.08 -12.36
C PRO A 115 -10.43 -0.16 -13.43
N GLN A 116 -10.10 -1.37 -13.86
CA GLN A 116 -9.01 -1.61 -14.80
C GLN A 116 -9.27 -1.01 -16.20
N ASP A 117 -10.54 -0.90 -16.58
CA ASP A 117 -10.98 -0.29 -17.84
C ASP A 117 -10.99 1.24 -17.80
N GLN A 118 -10.60 1.86 -16.68
CA GLN A 118 -10.58 3.31 -16.50
C GLN A 118 -9.19 3.93 -16.56
N PHE A 119 -8.14 3.15 -16.91
CA PHE A 119 -6.78 3.67 -17.12
C PHE A 119 -6.66 4.42 -18.45
N HIS A 120 -7.44 5.49 -18.61
CA HIS A 120 -7.43 6.39 -19.75
C HIS A 120 -7.74 7.84 -19.28
N GLU A 121 -7.53 8.81 -20.15
CA GLU A 121 -7.64 10.23 -19.79
C GLU A 121 -8.99 10.59 -19.14
N ALA A 122 -10.11 10.20 -19.75
CA ALA A 122 -11.44 10.51 -19.20
C ALA A 122 -11.71 9.83 -17.85
N GLY A 123 -11.21 8.61 -17.65
CA GLY A 123 -11.28 7.91 -16.36
C GLY A 123 -10.45 8.61 -15.29
N LEU A 124 -9.25 9.06 -15.65
CA LEU A 124 -8.38 9.82 -14.76
C LEU A 124 -9.03 11.15 -14.35
N GLU A 125 -9.47 11.98 -15.30
CA GLU A 125 -10.09 13.27 -14.98
C GLU A 125 -11.31 13.09 -14.07
N ARG A 126 -12.10 12.05 -14.30
CA ARG A 126 -13.20 11.72 -13.42
C ARG A 126 -12.73 11.33 -12.01
N ALA A 127 -11.69 10.52 -11.88
CA ALA A 127 -11.12 10.16 -10.58
C ALA A 127 -10.55 11.39 -9.85
N LEU A 128 -9.91 12.29 -10.59
CA LEU A 128 -9.40 13.55 -10.06
C LEU A 128 -10.54 14.41 -9.50
N ASP A 129 -11.62 14.60 -10.26
CA ASP A 129 -12.73 15.45 -9.84
C ASP A 129 -13.52 14.88 -8.67
N LEU A 130 -13.84 13.60 -8.71
CA LEU A 130 -14.75 12.98 -7.76
C LEU A 130 -14.07 12.50 -6.48
N HIS A 131 -12.78 12.19 -6.52
CA HIS A 131 -12.11 11.53 -5.42
C HIS A 131 -10.80 12.24 -5.01
N VAL A 132 -9.86 12.36 -5.95
CA VAL A 132 -8.49 12.80 -5.61
C VAL A 132 -8.46 14.23 -5.09
N ARG A 133 -8.98 15.19 -5.85
CA ARG A 133 -8.98 16.62 -5.49
C ARG A 133 -9.71 16.88 -4.16
N PRO A 134 -10.95 16.37 -3.97
CA PRO A 134 -11.65 16.54 -2.70
C PRO A 134 -10.89 15.96 -1.50
N VAL A 135 -10.37 14.74 -1.63
CA VAL A 135 -9.67 14.06 -0.54
C VAL A 135 -8.34 14.75 -0.22
N VAL A 136 -7.53 15.01 -1.25
CA VAL A 136 -6.19 15.59 -1.03
C VAL A 136 -6.29 17.02 -0.51
N SER A 137 -7.18 17.86 -1.07
CA SER A 137 -7.38 19.23 -0.59
C SER A 137 -7.91 19.27 0.85
N HIS A 138 -8.79 18.33 1.22
CA HIS A 138 -9.29 18.22 2.60
C HIS A 138 -8.19 17.90 3.62
N LEU A 139 -7.25 17.03 3.24
CA LEU A 139 -6.17 16.57 4.12
C LEU A 139 -4.84 17.31 3.92
N ALA A 140 -4.78 18.28 3.01
CA ALA A 140 -3.56 19.02 2.71
C ALA A 140 -2.99 19.69 3.97
N GLY A 141 -1.71 19.48 4.22
CA GLY A 141 -1.02 20.01 5.39
C GLY A 141 -1.42 19.37 6.73
N ARG A 142 -2.36 18.43 6.77
CA ARG A 142 -2.82 17.82 8.03
C ARG A 142 -1.67 17.02 8.68
N PRO A 143 -1.41 17.21 9.98
CA PRO A 143 -0.42 16.41 10.70
C PRO A 143 -0.86 14.94 10.81
N GLY A 144 0.13 14.05 11.02
CA GLY A 144 -0.13 12.62 11.25
C GLY A 144 -0.30 11.77 10.02
N LEU A 145 -0.21 12.34 8.82
CA LEU A 145 -0.04 11.57 7.60
C LEU A 145 1.45 11.33 7.34
N LEU A 146 1.82 10.07 7.07
CA LEU A 146 3.18 9.71 6.67
C LEU A 146 3.49 10.23 5.25
N GLY A 147 2.55 10.05 4.35
CA GLY A 147 2.64 10.40 2.95
C GLY A 147 1.33 10.09 2.23
N TRP A 148 1.35 10.14 0.92
CA TRP A 148 0.31 9.62 0.03
C TRP A 148 0.83 8.40 -0.71
N ASP A 149 0.19 7.25 -0.53
CA ASP A 149 0.33 6.13 -1.44
C ASP A 149 -0.67 6.34 -2.57
N LEU A 150 -0.17 6.70 -3.75
CA LEU A 150 -1.01 7.18 -4.84
C LEU A 150 -1.96 6.12 -5.38
N PHE A 151 -1.51 4.86 -5.40
CA PHE A 151 -2.26 3.78 -6.04
C PHE A 151 -1.84 2.41 -5.50
N ASN A 152 -2.82 1.50 -5.33
CA ASN A 152 -2.55 0.12 -4.95
C ASN A 152 -2.35 -0.77 -6.18
N GLU A 153 -1.14 -1.30 -6.34
CA GLU A 153 -0.77 -2.32 -7.34
C GLU A 153 -1.18 -1.99 -8.78
N PRO A 154 -0.78 -0.82 -9.32
CA PRO A 154 -1.11 -0.48 -10.69
C PRO A 154 -0.40 -1.36 -11.72
N ASP A 155 0.63 -2.07 -11.31
CA ASP A 155 1.49 -2.95 -12.11
C ASP A 155 1.00 -4.40 -12.17
N ILE A 156 0.02 -4.77 -11.37
CA ILE A 156 -0.64 -6.07 -11.48
C ILE A 156 -1.51 -6.07 -12.73
N GLY A 157 -1.36 -7.13 -13.52
CA GLY A 157 -2.08 -7.29 -14.77
C GLY A 157 -3.60 -7.20 -14.62
N SER A 158 -4.24 -6.75 -15.68
CA SER A 158 -5.67 -6.55 -15.72
C SER A 158 -6.44 -7.85 -15.47
N PRO A 159 -7.48 -7.85 -14.59
CA PRO A 159 -8.44 -8.94 -14.55
C PRO A 159 -9.18 -9.16 -15.87
N ILE A 160 -9.16 -8.16 -16.77
CA ILE A 160 -9.77 -8.21 -18.09
C ILE A 160 -8.90 -9.01 -19.06
N ASP A 161 -7.58 -9.03 -18.87
CA ASP A 161 -6.66 -9.74 -19.74
C ASP A 161 -5.59 -10.50 -18.97
N GLU A 162 -5.81 -11.78 -18.82
CA GLU A 162 -4.91 -12.66 -18.10
C GLU A 162 -3.56 -12.90 -18.81
N ARG A 163 -3.34 -12.41 -20.02
CA ARG A 163 -2.08 -12.53 -20.76
C ARG A 163 -1.01 -11.61 -20.21
N CYS A 164 -1.37 -10.61 -19.40
CA CYS A 164 -0.43 -9.71 -18.74
C CYS A 164 -0.65 -9.70 -17.22
N TRP A 165 0.28 -10.33 -16.44
CA TRP A 165 0.20 -10.42 -14.97
C TRP A 165 0.67 -9.18 -14.26
N ASP A 166 1.82 -8.69 -14.67
CA ASP A 166 2.42 -7.43 -14.39
C ASP A 166 2.81 -6.80 -15.73
N TRP A 167 3.25 -5.59 -15.74
CA TRP A 167 3.60 -4.92 -16.99
C TRP A 167 4.95 -5.34 -17.60
N ASP A 168 5.59 -6.34 -17.02
CA ASP A 168 6.88 -6.89 -17.49
C ASP A 168 6.79 -8.35 -17.99
N ASN A 169 5.68 -9.02 -17.72
CA ASN A 169 5.46 -10.42 -18.06
C ASN A 169 4.17 -10.64 -18.84
N GLY A 170 4.13 -11.69 -19.65
CA GLY A 170 2.98 -12.08 -20.46
C GLY A 170 3.12 -11.71 -21.92
N ASP A 171 2.04 -11.27 -22.58
CA ASP A 171 2.05 -10.80 -23.95
C ASP A 171 2.80 -9.47 -24.03
N PHE A 172 4.03 -9.50 -24.49
CA PHE A 172 4.92 -8.35 -24.42
C PHE A 172 4.39 -7.05 -25.05
N PRO A 173 3.78 -7.03 -26.26
CA PRO A 173 3.20 -5.82 -26.80
C PRO A 173 2.07 -5.25 -25.94
N LEU A 174 1.18 -6.12 -25.45
CA LEU A 174 0.07 -5.73 -24.58
C LEU A 174 0.58 -5.18 -23.24
N CYS A 175 1.55 -5.87 -22.62
CA CYS A 175 2.11 -5.45 -21.34
C CYS A 175 2.82 -4.10 -21.45
N ALA A 176 3.51 -3.83 -22.56
CA ALA A 176 4.13 -2.54 -22.83
C ALA A 176 3.09 -1.42 -22.99
N GLU A 177 1.98 -1.69 -23.66
CA GLU A 177 0.88 -0.74 -23.82
C GLU A 177 0.23 -0.42 -22.47
N LEU A 178 -0.13 -1.44 -21.69
CA LEU A 178 -0.70 -1.27 -20.35
C LEU A 178 0.26 -0.53 -19.42
N ALA A 179 1.56 -0.81 -19.48
CA ALA A 179 2.55 -0.10 -18.71
C ALA A 179 2.61 1.40 -19.08
N ALA A 180 2.59 1.71 -20.38
CA ALA A 180 2.62 3.09 -20.86
C ALA A 180 1.40 3.89 -20.37
N GLU A 181 0.21 3.33 -20.48
CA GLU A 181 -1.03 3.94 -20.00
C GLU A 181 -0.99 4.20 -18.50
N ARG A 182 -0.60 3.20 -17.72
CA ARG A 182 -0.52 3.31 -16.26
C ARG A 182 0.55 4.29 -15.80
N ILE A 183 1.71 4.29 -16.44
CA ILE A 183 2.78 5.24 -16.14
C ILE A 183 2.33 6.67 -16.41
N ALA A 184 1.64 6.92 -17.52
CA ALA A 184 1.07 8.24 -17.84
C ALA A 184 0.05 8.67 -16.79
N PHE A 185 -0.88 7.79 -16.43
CA PHE A 185 -1.89 8.01 -15.41
C PHE A 185 -1.26 8.34 -14.04
N LEU A 186 -0.32 7.52 -13.58
CA LEU A 186 0.35 7.71 -12.29
C LEU A 186 1.19 8.99 -12.25
N THR A 187 1.81 9.34 -13.37
CA THR A 187 2.56 10.60 -13.50
C THR A 187 1.65 11.80 -13.33
N ARG A 188 0.49 11.80 -14.00
CA ARG A 188 -0.50 12.86 -13.88
C ARG A 188 -1.08 12.92 -12.46
N LEU A 189 -1.38 11.76 -11.87
CA LEU A 189 -1.88 11.67 -10.50
C LEU A 189 -0.88 12.23 -9.48
N HIS A 190 0.41 11.92 -9.63
CA HIS A 190 1.45 12.47 -8.76
C HIS A 190 1.48 14.00 -8.79
N TYR A 191 1.49 14.60 -9.98
CA TYR A 191 1.51 16.05 -10.10
C TYR A 191 0.25 16.71 -9.56
N GLU A 192 -0.90 16.09 -9.73
CA GLU A 192 -2.16 16.56 -9.16
C GLU A 192 -2.10 16.58 -7.61
N VAL A 193 -1.63 15.49 -7.01
CA VAL A 193 -1.46 15.43 -5.55
C VAL A 193 -0.47 16.49 -5.05
N LYS A 194 0.67 16.63 -5.73
CA LYS A 194 1.67 17.65 -5.38
C LYS A 194 1.15 19.08 -5.56
N TRP A 195 0.19 19.31 -6.42
CA TRP A 195 -0.44 20.63 -6.57
C TRP A 195 -1.20 21.05 -5.31
N TYR A 196 -1.91 20.12 -4.67
CA TYR A 196 -2.72 20.41 -3.48
C TYR A 196 -1.94 20.24 -2.16
N ASP A 197 -1.00 19.29 -2.08
CA ASP A 197 -0.23 18.98 -0.87
C ASP A 197 1.27 18.82 -1.19
N GLN A 198 1.87 19.89 -1.69
CA GLN A 198 3.25 19.94 -2.22
C GLN A 198 4.30 19.39 -1.24
N GLY A 199 4.16 19.68 0.04
CA GLY A 199 5.11 19.28 1.10
C GLY A 199 5.00 17.83 1.52
N ARG A 200 3.95 17.13 1.12
CA ARG A 200 3.70 15.75 1.52
C ARG A 200 4.46 14.77 0.63
N MET A 201 5.07 13.75 1.26
CA MET A 201 5.71 12.67 0.52
C MET A 201 4.68 11.87 -0.27
N THR A 202 5.11 11.37 -1.43
CA THR A 202 4.33 10.48 -2.28
C THR A 202 5.08 9.19 -2.53
N THR A 203 4.34 8.11 -2.67
CA THR A 203 4.82 6.80 -3.15
C THR A 203 3.74 6.14 -4.01
N ILE A 204 4.06 4.99 -4.56
CA ILE A 204 3.11 4.13 -5.28
C ILE A 204 3.30 2.72 -4.75
N GLY A 205 2.24 2.13 -4.19
CA GLY A 205 2.25 0.75 -3.71
C GLY A 205 2.31 -0.24 -4.86
N MET A 206 3.53 -0.45 -5.40
CA MET A 206 3.74 -1.41 -6.49
C MET A 206 3.59 -2.84 -6.00
N GLY A 207 2.98 -3.71 -6.79
CA GLY A 207 3.00 -5.15 -6.53
C GLY A 207 4.41 -5.73 -6.56
N PHE A 208 5.33 -5.10 -7.33
CA PHE A 208 6.71 -5.56 -7.51
C PHE A 208 7.70 -4.40 -7.47
N ALA A 209 8.83 -4.58 -6.80
CA ALA A 209 9.92 -3.62 -6.80
C ALA A 209 10.44 -3.32 -8.21
N LYS A 210 10.52 -4.35 -9.06
CA LYS A 210 11.00 -4.25 -10.45
C LYS A 210 10.18 -3.28 -11.31
N SER A 211 8.95 -3.02 -10.96
CA SER A 211 8.07 -2.10 -11.70
C SER A 211 8.55 -0.64 -11.68
N TYR A 212 9.44 -0.28 -10.76
CA TYR A 212 10.10 1.02 -10.80
C TYR A 212 11.21 1.13 -11.85
N PHE A 213 11.75 0.01 -12.36
CA PHE A 213 12.93 0.03 -13.23
C PHE A 213 12.88 -0.94 -14.43
N ARG A 214 11.89 -1.82 -14.48
CA ARG A 214 11.74 -2.81 -15.57
C ARG A 214 10.32 -2.89 -16.14
N PRO A 215 9.64 -1.78 -16.41
CA PRO A 215 8.38 -1.88 -17.15
C PRO A 215 8.67 -2.25 -18.60
N ALA A 216 7.94 -3.19 -19.18
CA ALA A 216 8.14 -3.78 -20.49
C ALA A 216 8.45 -2.73 -21.58
N ALA A 217 9.70 -2.61 -22.00
CA ALA A 217 10.20 -1.69 -23.03
C ALA A 217 9.78 -0.20 -22.87
N VAL A 218 9.14 0.17 -21.79
CA VAL A 218 8.68 1.55 -21.54
C VAL A 218 9.59 2.22 -20.53
N PRO A 219 10.22 3.36 -20.86
CA PRO A 219 10.98 4.13 -19.90
C PRO A 219 10.09 4.58 -18.73
N SER A 220 10.43 4.21 -17.50
CA SER A 220 9.65 4.58 -16.33
C SER A 220 10.20 5.84 -15.64
N PRO A 221 9.44 6.94 -15.61
CA PRO A 221 9.79 8.11 -14.82
C PRO A 221 9.47 7.92 -13.32
N LEU A 222 8.70 6.90 -12.94
CA LEU A 222 8.11 6.75 -11.60
C LEU A 222 9.16 6.70 -10.49
N ALA A 223 10.30 6.05 -10.76
CA ALA A 223 11.42 6.06 -9.82
C ALA A 223 11.96 7.46 -9.50
N ALA A 224 11.82 8.40 -10.42
CA ALA A 224 12.21 9.80 -10.21
C ALA A 224 11.14 10.58 -9.44
N LEU A 225 9.87 10.33 -9.72
CA LEU A 225 8.73 11.10 -9.22
C LEU A 225 8.49 10.89 -7.72
N VAL A 226 8.42 9.64 -7.26
CA VAL A 226 8.07 9.33 -5.86
C VAL A 226 9.15 9.79 -4.89
N ASP A 227 8.77 10.15 -3.67
CA ASP A 227 9.70 10.55 -2.62
C ASP A 227 10.37 9.35 -1.94
N PHE A 228 9.68 8.24 -1.86
CA PHE A 228 10.22 6.96 -1.40
C PHE A 228 9.61 5.82 -2.22
N TYR A 229 10.33 4.70 -2.29
CA TYR A 229 9.84 3.50 -2.96
C TYR A 229 8.97 2.69 -2.04
N SER A 230 7.86 2.17 -2.55
CA SER A 230 7.06 1.19 -1.85
C SER A 230 6.69 0.05 -2.79
N PHE A 231 6.75 -1.16 -2.27
CA PHE A 231 6.36 -2.36 -3.00
C PHE A 231 5.80 -3.40 -2.06
N HIS A 232 5.14 -4.40 -2.64
CA HIS A 232 4.56 -5.52 -1.93
C HIS A 232 5.42 -6.76 -2.08
N TYR A 233 5.48 -7.56 -1.02
CA TYR A 233 6.18 -8.84 -1.05
C TYR A 233 5.34 -9.93 -0.41
N TYR A 234 5.03 -10.91 -1.22
CA TYR A 234 4.36 -12.14 -0.83
C TYR A 234 5.17 -13.31 -1.35
N ASP A 235 5.53 -14.24 -0.47
CA ASP A 235 6.05 -15.52 -0.92
C ASP A 235 4.86 -16.44 -1.20
N ASN A 236 4.60 -16.68 -2.47
CA ASN A 236 3.37 -17.29 -2.96
C ASN A 236 3.45 -18.78 -3.20
N ASP A 237 4.41 -19.43 -2.61
CA ASP A 237 4.56 -20.87 -2.73
C ASP A 237 3.26 -21.65 -2.47
N PRO A 238 2.39 -21.26 -1.49
CA PRO A 238 1.11 -21.94 -1.31
C PRO A 238 0.07 -21.63 -2.41
N TYR A 239 0.22 -20.53 -3.12
CA TYR A 239 -0.63 -20.23 -4.26
C TYR A 239 -0.10 -20.84 -5.55
N ASP A 240 0.73 -21.87 -5.43
CA ASP A 240 1.42 -22.51 -6.53
C ASP A 240 0.44 -22.97 -7.62
N SER A 241 0.18 -22.06 -8.51
CA SER A 241 -0.26 -22.39 -9.84
C SER A 241 0.93 -22.55 -10.79
N GLY A 242 2.16 -22.67 -10.28
CA GLY A 242 3.39 -22.65 -11.08
C GLY A 242 3.65 -21.32 -11.81
N ARG A 243 2.63 -20.51 -11.89
CA ARG A 243 2.55 -19.27 -12.61
C ARG A 243 3.17 -18.14 -11.79
N TYR A 244 2.90 -18.05 -10.50
CA TYR A 244 3.37 -17.00 -9.62
C TYR A 244 4.82 -17.19 -9.17
N ALA A 245 5.21 -18.39 -8.82
CA ALA A 245 6.54 -18.69 -8.32
C ALA A 245 7.67 -18.30 -9.30
N GLN A 246 7.41 -18.33 -10.60
CA GLN A 246 8.43 -18.05 -11.63
C GLN A 246 8.49 -16.57 -12.05
N HIS A 247 7.40 -15.82 -11.87
CA HIS A 247 7.25 -14.52 -12.52
C HIS A 247 7.19 -13.34 -11.56
N TRP A 248 6.78 -13.54 -10.30
CA TRP A 248 6.50 -12.44 -9.41
C TRP A 248 7.74 -11.71 -8.95
N TYR A 249 8.77 -12.39 -8.55
CA TYR A 249 10.00 -11.72 -8.17
C TYR A 249 11.14 -12.24 -9.02
N TYR A 250 11.95 -13.12 -8.47
CA TYR A 250 13.12 -13.69 -9.16
C TYR A 250 13.14 -15.21 -9.13
N GLY A 251 12.10 -15.82 -8.57
CA GLY A 251 11.89 -17.27 -8.53
C GLY A 251 12.79 -18.03 -7.56
N GLN A 252 13.37 -17.34 -6.59
CA GLN A 252 14.23 -17.97 -5.57
C GLN A 252 13.52 -18.08 -4.20
N GLY A 253 12.38 -17.38 -4.03
CA GLY A 253 11.66 -17.30 -2.77
C GLY A 253 12.35 -16.48 -1.68
N LEU A 254 11.74 -16.51 -0.47
CA LEU A 254 12.31 -15.88 0.72
C LEU A 254 13.56 -16.65 1.18
N PRO A 255 14.67 -15.98 1.61
CA PRO A 255 14.85 -14.53 1.73
C PRO A 255 15.43 -13.85 0.47
N SER A 256 15.83 -14.62 -0.54
CA SER A 256 16.61 -14.13 -1.67
C SER A 256 15.87 -13.09 -2.52
N ASP A 257 14.59 -13.31 -2.80
CA ASP A 257 13.81 -12.42 -3.65
C ASP A 257 13.52 -11.09 -2.95
N LEU A 258 13.24 -11.09 -1.65
CA LEU A 258 13.07 -9.87 -0.88
C LEU A 258 14.37 -9.05 -0.82
N ARG A 259 15.51 -9.72 -0.56
CA ARG A 259 16.84 -9.08 -0.56
C ARG A 259 17.10 -8.40 -1.90
N ARG A 260 16.96 -9.14 -2.98
CA ARG A 260 17.23 -8.65 -4.33
C ARG A 260 16.31 -7.49 -4.70
N SER A 261 15.03 -7.55 -4.34
CA SER A 261 14.07 -6.46 -4.57
C SER A 261 14.55 -5.14 -3.96
N ILE A 262 15.01 -5.16 -2.71
CA ILE A 262 15.49 -3.97 -2.02
C ILE A 262 16.84 -3.50 -2.58
N GLU A 263 17.78 -4.42 -2.83
CA GLU A 263 19.10 -4.11 -3.36
C GLU A 263 19.02 -3.49 -4.77
N GLU A 264 18.17 -4.01 -5.66
CA GLU A 264 17.97 -3.44 -7.00
C GLU A 264 17.34 -2.04 -6.96
N LEU A 265 16.41 -1.77 -6.04
CA LEU A 265 15.90 -0.41 -5.84
C LEU A 265 17.00 0.55 -5.35
N HIS A 266 17.88 0.11 -4.45
CA HIS A 266 19.03 0.89 -4.05
C HIS A 266 20.03 1.11 -5.20
N ALA A 267 20.19 0.13 -6.09
CA ALA A 267 21.06 0.20 -7.26
C ALA A 267 20.62 1.24 -8.30
N LEU A 268 19.36 1.72 -8.24
CA LEU A 268 18.90 2.84 -9.05
C LEU A 268 19.68 4.15 -8.75
N GLY A 269 20.44 4.20 -7.67
CA GLY A 269 21.32 5.30 -7.32
C GLY A 269 20.62 6.61 -6.96
N ARG A 270 19.30 6.60 -6.73
CA ARG A 270 18.52 7.79 -6.41
C ARG A 270 18.47 8.11 -4.93
N ASN A 271 19.07 7.27 -4.10
CA ASN A 271 19.23 7.48 -2.67
C ASN A 271 17.90 7.78 -1.95
N LYS A 272 16.84 7.00 -2.24
CA LYS A 272 15.51 7.15 -1.65
C LYS A 272 15.23 6.08 -0.60
N PRO A 273 14.40 6.38 0.41
CA PRO A 273 13.91 5.35 1.35
C PRO A 273 13.11 4.26 0.61
N ILE A 274 13.12 3.07 1.16
CA ILE A 274 12.33 1.93 0.66
C ILE A 274 11.48 1.41 1.81
N VAL A 275 10.18 1.25 1.58
CA VAL A 275 9.23 0.63 2.53
C VAL A 275 8.55 -0.54 1.84
N VAL A 276 8.57 -1.71 2.46
CA VAL A 276 7.75 -2.84 2.00
C VAL A 276 6.33 -2.62 2.54
N THR A 277 5.43 -2.09 1.72
CA THR A 277 4.11 -1.62 2.17
C THR A 277 3.04 -2.70 2.28
N GLU A 278 3.30 -3.87 1.73
CA GLU A 278 2.60 -5.10 2.08
C GLU A 278 3.63 -6.22 2.21
N LEU A 279 3.68 -6.80 3.39
CA LEU A 279 4.51 -7.96 3.68
C LEU A 279 3.59 -9.02 4.28
N GLY A 280 3.36 -10.10 3.55
CA GLY A 280 2.43 -11.13 3.98
C GLY A 280 2.82 -12.52 3.49
N PHE A 281 2.39 -13.50 4.27
CA PHE A 281 2.54 -14.90 3.92
C PHE A 281 1.23 -15.61 4.23
N PRO A 282 0.65 -16.34 3.28
CA PRO A 282 -0.65 -16.99 3.50
C PRO A 282 -0.55 -18.08 4.55
N THR A 283 -1.62 -18.13 5.36
CA THR A 283 -1.87 -19.18 6.36
C THR A 283 -3.30 -19.70 6.20
N GLY A 284 -3.61 -20.85 6.77
CA GLY A 284 -4.94 -21.42 6.74
C GLY A 284 -5.04 -22.68 5.88
N GLU A 285 -6.25 -23.08 5.54
CA GLU A 285 -6.50 -24.31 4.77
C GLU A 285 -5.85 -24.22 3.38
N GLY A 286 -5.04 -25.23 3.05
CA GLY A 286 -4.28 -25.28 1.81
C GLY A 286 -2.99 -24.44 1.78
N ALA A 287 -2.70 -23.67 2.83
CA ALA A 287 -1.46 -22.94 2.94
C ALA A 287 -0.32 -23.84 3.43
N LEU A 288 0.92 -23.56 2.99
CA LEU A 288 2.11 -24.29 3.45
C LEU A 288 2.59 -23.84 4.82
N ARG A 289 2.11 -22.70 5.31
CA ARG A 289 2.54 -22.09 6.56
C ARG A 289 1.53 -22.28 7.68
N ASP A 290 2.00 -22.78 8.78
CA ASP A 290 1.36 -22.62 10.08
C ASP A 290 1.79 -21.31 10.76
N GLU A 291 1.28 -21.02 11.95
CA GLU A 291 1.63 -19.80 12.69
C GLU A 291 3.12 -19.73 13.05
N ALA A 292 3.75 -20.87 13.35
CA ALA A 292 5.17 -20.91 13.70
C ALA A 292 6.05 -20.55 12.48
N GLN A 293 5.70 -21.08 11.32
CA GLN A 293 6.40 -20.75 10.06
C GLN A 293 6.14 -19.29 9.64
N LEU A 294 4.90 -18.80 9.75
CA LEU A 294 4.57 -17.40 9.53
C LEU A 294 5.44 -16.48 10.39
N ARG A 295 5.54 -16.77 11.68
CA ARG A 295 6.37 -16.03 12.63
C ARG A 295 7.84 -16.03 12.23
N ALA A 296 8.36 -17.19 11.83
CA ALA A 296 9.75 -17.34 11.41
C ALA A 296 10.04 -16.52 10.14
N ASP A 297 9.15 -16.59 9.14
CA ASP A 297 9.31 -15.91 7.86
C ASP A 297 9.17 -14.38 8.02
N LEU A 298 8.24 -13.91 8.84
CA LEU A 298 8.11 -12.48 9.15
C LEU A 298 9.35 -11.94 9.91
N ARG A 299 9.90 -12.70 10.87
CA ARG A 299 11.14 -12.33 11.56
C ARG A 299 12.32 -12.26 10.58
N THR A 300 12.45 -13.25 9.72
CA THR A 300 13.49 -13.29 8.68
C THR A 300 13.35 -12.08 7.77
N SER A 301 12.14 -11.78 7.30
CA SER A 301 11.86 -10.64 6.42
C SER A 301 12.16 -9.31 7.08
N TRP A 302 11.75 -9.13 8.34
CA TRP A 302 12.02 -7.92 9.12
C TRP A 302 13.52 -7.70 9.34
N ALA A 303 14.24 -8.73 9.81
CA ALA A 303 15.68 -8.65 10.01
C ALA A 303 16.42 -8.35 8.71
N LEU A 304 16.04 -9.01 7.63
CA LEU A 304 16.60 -8.81 6.31
C LEU A 304 16.34 -7.40 5.77
N ALA A 305 15.11 -6.91 5.85
CA ALA A 305 14.77 -5.57 5.39
C ALA A 305 15.64 -4.49 6.06
N ARG A 306 15.85 -4.61 7.37
CA ARG A 306 16.77 -3.73 8.13
C ARG A 306 18.23 -3.90 7.69
N GLU A 307 18.70 -5.13 7.52
CA GLU A 307 20.07 -5.44 7.10
C GLU A 307 20.41 -4.79 5.76
N VAL A 308 19.49 -4.85 4.78
CA VAL A 308 19.70 -4.28 3.45
C VAL A 308 19.26 -2.83 3.32
N GLY A 309 18.89 -2.19 4.42
CA GLY A 309 18.66 -0.75 4.49
C GLY A 309 17.28 -0.29 4.02
N ALA A 310 16.24 -1.11 4.16
CA ALA A 310 14.87 -0.63 4.04
C ALA A 310 14.50 0.29 5.22
N ALA A 311 13.62 1.25 4.97
CA ALA A 311 13.12 2.19 5.97
C ALA A 311 11.96 1.62 6.80
N GLY A 312 11.55 0.38 6.55
CA GLY A 312 10.58 -0.35 7.33
C GLY A 312 9.66 -1.25 6.53
N VAL A 313 8.71 -1.84 7.23
CA VAL A 313 7.70 -2.75 6.65
C VAL A 313 6.31 -2.46 7.18
N VAL A 314 5.29 -2.86 6.41
CA VAL A 314 3.88 -2.81 6.75
C VAL A 314 3.29 -4.21 6.53
N LEU A 315 2.88 -4.87 7.61
CA LEU A 315 2.37 -6.25 7.56
C LEU A 315 0.98 -6.33 6.91
N TRP A 316 0.70 -7.44 6.23
CA TRP A 316 -0.58 -7.71 5.58
C TRP A 316 -1.29 -8.93 6.16
N PRO A 317 -2.58 -8.77 6.51
CA PRO A 317 -3.21 -7.60 7.13
C PRO A 317 -3.24 -7.74 8.66
N PHE A 318 -3.50 -6.65 9.39
CA PHE A 318 -3.56 -6.69 10.86
C PHE A 318 -4.57 -7.72 11.39
N GLN A 319 -5.77 -7.75 10.82
CA GLN A 319 -6.87 -8.60 11.30
C GLN A 319 -6.62 -10.12 11.16
N GLU A 320 -5.67 -10.49 10.32
CA GLU A 320 -5.32 -11.89 10.03
C GLU A 320 -3.94 -12.28 10.57
N THR A 321 -3.17 -11.29 11.04
CA THR A 321 -1.86 -11.52 11.64
C THR A 321 -2.00 -11.64 13.16
N PRO A 322 -1.59 -12.76 13.79
CA PRO A 322 -1.68 -12.90 15.23
C PRO A 322 -0.97 -11.77 15.97
N GLU A 323 -1.62 -11.13 16.94
CA GLU A 323 -1.06 -10.00 17.70
C GLU A 323 0.29 -10.34 18.36
N ALA A 324 0.45 -11.57 18.84
CA ALA A 324 1.73 -12.03 19.40
C ALA A 324 2.87 -11.99 18.38
N VAL A 325 2.57 -12.23 17.09
CA VAL A 325 3.57 -12.13 16.01
C VAL A 325 3.94 -10.67 15.75
N VAL A 326 2.94 -9.78 15.69
CA VAL A 326 3.16 -8.33 15.51
C VAL A 326 4.00 -7.77 16.67
N GLY A 327 3.62 -8.07 17.90
CA GLY A 327 4.34 -7.64 19.10
C GLY A 327 5.79 -8.13 19.14
N ASP A 328 6.01 -9.39 18.83
CA ASP A 328 7.36 -9.98 18.78
C ASP A 328 8.27 -9.29 17.74
N LEU A 329 7.71 -8.81 16.64
CA LEU A 329 8.48 -8.11 15.61
C LEU A 329 8.85 -6.69 16.01
N PHE A 330 7.89 -5.95 16.57
CA PHE A 330 8.01 -4.51 16.69
C PHE A 330 8.35 -4.00 18.10
N THR A 331 8.23 -4.87 19.13
CA THR A 331 8.65 -4.54 20.49
C THR A 331 9.97 -5.19 20.92
N ALA A 332 10.50 -6.13 20.12
CA ALA A 332 11.82 -6.70 20.39
C ALA A 332 12.90 -5.60 20.29
N PRO A 333 13.89 -5.61 21.19
CA PRO A 333 14.96 -4.62 21.25
C PRO A 333 15.87 -4.63 20.01
#